data_99c9225bdfbcb0aed691f3d6b700c572
#
_entry.id   99c9225bdfbcb0aed691f3d6b700c572
#
_cell.length_a   1.000
_cell.length_b   1.000
_cell.length_c   1.000
_cell.angle_alpha   90.00
_cell.angle_beta   90.00
_cell.angle_gamma   90.00
#
_symmetry.space_group_name_H-M   'P 1'
#
loop_
_entity.id
_entity.type
_entity.pdbx_description
1 polymer ?
#
loop_
_entity_poly.entity_id
_entity_poly.type
_entity_poly.pdbx_seq_one_letter_code
_entity_poly.pdbx_strand_id
1 'polypeptide(L)'
;FFSSRRRHTRYIGDWSSDVCSSDLAHRRIHAGMAYTFQITSVYGRLPVTENVALAMRWRTGRDEAETRRRVAEALERVGIADRADQLAGDLSYGHQRLLEIAMGLSQSPRLLILDEPTQGLADSEIADFIALIRSLAGEMTILLIEHNINVVMQTADAITVLNSGQVLAEGTPDEIRANAAVQAAYLGTG
;
A
#
# COMPACT_ATOMS: atom_id res chain seq x y z
N PHE A 1 0.72 9.20 10.44
CA PHE A 1 0.35 10.02 9.27
C PHE A 1 -0.50 9.19 8.34
N PHE A 2 -1.63 9.73 7.88
CA PHE A 2 -2.41 9.18 6.79
C PHE A 2 -2.18 10.03 5.56
N SER A 3 -1.87 9.41 4.43
CA SER A 3 -1.65 10.07 3.17
C SER A 3 -2.59 9.48 2.12
N SER A 4 -3.26 10.33 1.36
CA SER A 4 -4.07 9.86 0.24
C SER A 4 -3.67 10.60 -1.05
N ARG A 5 -3.54 9.84 -2.14
CA ARG A 5 -3.39 10.37 -3.49
C ARG A 5 -4.65 10.10 -4.28
N ARG A 6 -5.31 11.15 -4.79
CA ARG A 6 -6.58 11.04 -5.51
C ARG A 6 -6.39 11.33 -7.00
N ARG A 7 -6.95 10.46 -7.85
CA ARG A 7 -7.35 10.83 -9.20
C ARG A 7 -8.86 11.02 -9.24
N HIS A 8 -9.30 12.27 -9.52
CA HIS A 8 -10.69 12.72 -9.72
C HIS A 8 -11.72 12.33 -8.64
N THR A 9 -12.16 13.36 -7.96
CA THR A 9 -13.37 13.43 -7.14
C THR A 9 -14.59 12.86 -7.85
N ARG A 10 -14.86 11.57 -7.65
CA ARG A 10 -16.22 11.10 -7.56
C ARG A 10 -16.44 10.73 -6.10
N TYR A 11 -17.37 11.44 -5.51
CA TYR A 11 -17.95 11.21 -4.21
C TYR A 11 -17.83 9.73 -3.81
N ILE A 12 -16.98 9.43 -2.84
CA ILE A 12 -17.11 8.22 -2.06
C ILE A 12 -18.30 8.53 -1.16
N GLY A 13 -19.49 8.06 -1.59
CA GLY A 13 -20.71 8.25 -0.84
C GLY A 13 -20.53 7.81 0.60
N ASP A 14 -21.12 8.57 1.46
CA ASP A 14 -21.35 8.40 2.88
C ASP A 14 -20.77 7.11 3.48
N TRP A 15 -19.53 7.16 3.93
CA TRP A 15 -18.94 6.13 4.75
C TRP A 15 -19.48 6.32 6.16
N SER A 16 -20.77 5.97 6.34
CA SER A 16 -21.30 5.87 7.69
C SER A 16 -20.53 4.78 8.44
N SER A 17 -20.24 5.02 9.70
CA SER A 17 -19.54 4.08 10.59
C SER A 17 -20.17 2.68 10.62
N ASP A 18 -21.44 2.57 10.24
CA ASP A 18 -22.21 1.32 10.20
C ASP A 18 -21.79 0.39 9.04
N VAL A 19 -21.25 0.92 7.93
CA VAL A 19 -20.81 0.13 6.79
C VAL A 19 -19.49 -0.61 7.11
N CYS A 20 -18.63 -0.05 7.97
CA CYS A 20 -17.35 -0.67 8.31
C CYS A 20 -17.45 -1.80 9.34
N SER A 21 -18.46 -1.79 10.22
CA SER A 21 -18.58 -2.74 11.33
C SER A 21 -19.26 -4.06 10.94
N SER A 22 -20.07 -4.08 9.89
CA SER A 22 -20.85 -5.25 9.46
C SER A 22 -20.33 -5.95 8.21
N ASP A 23 -19.38 -5.35 7.48
CA ASP A 23 -18.92 -5.92 6.23
C ASP A 23 -17.80 -6.97 6.41
N LEU A 24 -18.07 -8.16 5.90
CA LEU A 24 -17.09 -9.24 5.86
C LEU A 24 -15.89 -8.84 4.98
N ALA A 25 -14.67 -9.22 5.39
CA ALA A 25 -13.41 -8.85 4.72
C ALA A 25 -13.43 -9.12 3.20
N HIS A 26 -14.04 -10.24 2.77
CA HIS A 26 -14.16 -10.57 1.35
C HIS A 26 -14.99 -9.56 0.56
N ARG A 27 -16.02 -8.92 1.15
CA ARG A 27 -16.82 -7.89 0.47
C ARG A 27 -16.01 -6.64 0.19
N ARG A 28 -15.07 -6.28 1.07
CA ARG A 28 -14.16 -5.14 0.86
C ARG A 28 -13.24 -5.39 -0.32
N ILE A 29 -12.72 -6.62 -0.44
CA ILE A 29 -11.91 -7.03 -1.59
C ILE A 29 -12.74 -6.93 -2.89
N HIS A 30 -13.97 -7.43 -2.88
CA HIS A 30 -14.89 -7.31 -4.03
C HIS A 30 -15.23 -5.86 -4.39
N ALA A 31 -15.25 -4.96 -3.42
CA ALA A 31 -15.43 -3.52 -3.64
C ALA A 31 -14.18 -2.84 -4.22
N GLY A 32 -13.09 -3.58 -4.43
CA GLY A 32 -11.83 -3.08 -4.99
C GLY A 32 -10.87 -2.49 -3.95
N MET A 33 -10.89 -3.00 -2.74
CA MET A 33 -9.98 -2.61 -1.68
C MET A 33 -8.92 -3.70 -1.47
N ALA A 34 -7.63 -3.34 -1.54
CA ALA A 34 -6.52 -4.20 -1.12
C ALA A 34 -5.83 -3.59 0.10
N TYR A 35 -5.38 -4.44 1.00
CA TYR A 35 -4.72 -4.05 2.24
C TYR A 35 -3.46 -4.88 2.45
N THR A 36 -2.33 -4.23 2.76
CA THR A 36 -1.12 -4.90 3.25
C THR A 36 -0.99 -4.69 4.75
N PHE A 37 -0.62 -5.73 5.48
CA PHE A 37 -0.48 -5.66 6.93
C PHE A 37 0.91 -5.17 7.34
N GLN A 38 1.04 -4.64 8.54
CA GLN A 38 2.31 -4.24 9.14
C GLN A 38 3.31 -5.41 9.22
N ILE A 39 2.81 -6.63 9.55
CA ILE A 39 3.61 -7.87 9.54
C ILE A 39 3.43 -8.54 8.18
N THR A 40 4.56 -8.83 7.52
CA THR A 40 4.58 -9.46 6.20
C THR A 40 3.85 -10.80 6.22
N SER A 41 2.84 -10.95 5.35
CA SER A 41 1.95 -12.10 5.28
C SER A 41 2.12 -12.85 3.96
N VAL A 42 3.29 -13.46 3.74
CA VAL A 42 3.58 -14.29 2.57
C VAL A 42 3.64 -15.77 2.93
N TYR A 43 3.27 -16.61 1.99
CA TYR A 43 3.41 -18.06 2.13
C TYR A 43 4.86 -18.46 1.80
N GLY A 44 5.73 -18.44 2.79
CA GLY A 44 7.18 -18.60 2.63
C GLY A 44 7.62 -19.88 1.93
N ARG A 45 6.81 -20.96 1.99
CA ARG A 45 7.09 -22.25 1.33
C ARG A 45 6.60 -22.34 -0.11
N LEU A 46 5.95 -21.30 -0.61
CA LEU A 46 5.47 -21.21 -1.98
C LEU A 46 6.36 -20.26 -2.80
N PRO A 47 6.51 -20.49 -4.10
CA PRO A 47 7.12 -19.55 -5.01
C PRO A 47 6.44 -18.18 -4.99
N VAL A 48 7.17 -17.16 -5.39
CA VAL A 48 6.66 -15.78 -5.55
C VAL A 48 5.43 -15.75 -6.45
N THR A 49 5.47 -16.45 -7.59
CA THR A 49 4.33 -16.58 -8.52
C THR A 49 3.09 -17.16 -7.87
N GLU A 50 3.24 -18.21 -7.06
CA GLU A 50 2.10 -18.85 -6.41
C GLU A 50 1.48 -17.98 -5.32
N ASN A 51 2.27 -17.20 -4.59
CA ASN A 51 1.76 -16.21 -3.64
C ASN A 51 0.81 -15.22 -4.31
N VAL A 52 1.24 -14.64 -5.44
CA VAL A 52 0.41 -13.69 -6.19
C VAL A 52 -0.82 -14.39 -6.80
N ALA A 53 -0.65 -15.59 -7.36
CA ALA A 53 -1.75 -16.36 -7.94
C ALA A 53 -2.84 -16.67 -6.90
N LEU A 54 -2.46 -17.05 -5.68
CA LEU A 54 -3.41 -17.30 -4.59
C LEU A 54 -4.21 -16.05 -4.21
N ALA A 55 -3.58 -14.88 -4.16
CA ALA A 55 -4.24 -13.63 -3.79
C ALA A 55 -5.36 -13.25 -4.77
N MET A 56 -5.27 -13.65 -6.04
CA MET A 56 -6.25 -13.31 -7.07
C MET A 56 -7.17 -14.45 -7.50
N ARG A 57 -7.03 -15.65 -6.94
CA ARG A 57 -7.77 -16.86 -7.37
C ARG A 57 -9.29 -16.70 -7.33
N TRP A 58 -9.81 -15.92 -6.41
CA TRP A 58 -11.23 -15.60 -6.34
C TRP A 58 -11.74 -14.84 -7.56
N ARG A 59 -10.86 -14.09 -8.25
CA ARG A 59 -11.18 -13.23 -9.39
C ARG A 59 -11.05 -13.96 -10.72
N THR A 60 -9.99 -14.76 -10.88
CA THR A 60 -9.71 -15.50 -12.12
C THR A 60 -10.36 -16.88 -12.15
N GLY A 61 -10.78 -17.40 -11.00
CA GLY A 61 -11.37 -18.73 -10.91
C GLY A 61 -10.38 -19.80 -11.36
N ARG A 62 -10.72 -20.49 -12.48
CA ARG A 62 -9.90 -21.56 -13.08
C ARG A 62 -9.19 -21.11 -14.38
N ASP A 63 -9.25 -19.83 -14.74
CA ASP A 63 -8.54 -19.32 -15.91
C ASP A 63 -7.04 -19.17 -15.60
N GLU A 64 -6.28 -20.21 -15.94
CA GLU A 64 -4.84 -20.24 -15.72
C GLU A 64 -4.06 -19.27 -16.62
N ALA A 65 -4.56 -18.98 -17.84
CA ALA A 65 -3.89 -18.07 -18.75
C ALA A 65 -3.99 -16.63 -18.24
N GLU A 66 -5.17 -16.21 -17.83
CA GLU A 66 -5.40 -14.90 -17.21
C GLU A 66 -4.63 -14.77 -15.88
N THR A 67 -4.61 -15.84 -15.08
CA THR A 67 -3.85 -15.85 -13.82
C THR A 67 -2.37 -15.61 -14.09
N ARG A 68 -1.74 -16.36 -15.00
CA ARG A 68 -0.32 -16.19 -15.35
C ARG A 68 -0.01 -14.79 -15.86
N ARG A 69 -0.86 -14.24 -16.74
CA ARG A 69 -0.69 -12.89 -17.27
C ARG A 69 -0.68 -11.84 -16.15
N ARG A 70 -1.67 -11.87 -15.26
CA ARG A 70 -1.80 -10.91 -14.15
C ARG A 70 -0.69 -11.07 -13.11
N VAL A 71 -0.25 -12.29 -12.83
CA VAL A 71 0.89 -12.55 -11.96
C VAL A 71 2.13 -11.88 -12.52
N ALA A 72 2.44 -12.11 -13.81
CA ALA A 72 3.60 -11.50 -14.46
C ALA A 72 3.52 -9.96 -14.41
N GLU A 73 2.38 -9.37 -14.79
CA GLU A 73 2.15 -7.93 -14.73
C GLU A 73 2.37 -7.35 -13.31
N ALA A 74 1.86 -8.04 -12.27
CA ALA A 74 2.01 -7.57 -10.91
C ALA A 74 3.47 -7.61 -10.45
N LEU A 75 4.21 -8.67 -10.78
CA LEU A 75 5.63 -8.82 -10.44
C LEU A 75 6.53 -7.83 -11.17
N GLU A 76 6.25 -7.57 -12.46
CA GLU A 76 6.95 -6.54 -13.23
C GLU A 76 6.73 -5.14 -12.62
N ARG A 77 5.51 -4.82 -12.23
CA ARG A 77 5.16 -3.50 -11.65
C ARG A 77 5.92 -3.21 -10.35
N VAL A 78 6.20 -4.23 -9.55
CA VAL A 78 6.96 -4.07 -8.30
C VAL A 78 8.45 -4.38 -8.46
N GLY A 79 8.90 -4.78 -9.66
CA GLY A 79 10.32 -4.97 -9.98
C GLY A 79 10.95 -6.25 -9.42
N ILE A 80 10.15 -7.31 -9.19
CA ILE A 80 10.65 -8.61 -8.70
C ILE A 80 10.34 -9.79 -9.64
N ALA A 81 10.13 -9.51 -10.93
CA ALA A 81 9.82 -10.55 -11.91
C ALA A 81 10.97 -11.56 -12.10
N ASP A 82 12.22 -11.15 -11.89
CA ASP A 82 13.41 -12.01 -11.91
C ASP A 82 13.44 -13.05 -10.78
N ARG A 83 12.60 -12.91 -9.77
CA ARG A 83 12.48 -13.79 -8.59
C ARG A 83 11.25 -14.67 -8.61
N ALA A 84 10.55 -14.74 -9.74
CA ALA A 84 9.25 -15.39 -9.90
C ALA A 84 9.18 -16.82 -9.36
N ASP A 85 10.23 -17.60 -9.55
CA ASP A 85 10.34 -19.02 -9.15
C ASP A 85 10.99 -19.21 -7.77
N GLN A 86 11.50 -18.14 -7.15
CA GLN A 86 12.13 -18.19 -5.83
C GLN A 86 11.06 -18.44 -4.75
N LEU A 87 11.40 -19.20 -3.69
CA LEU A 87 10.53 -19.32 -2.53
C LEU A 87 10.40 -17.96 -1.82
N ALA A 88 9.18 -17.59 -1.47
CA ALA A 88 8.93 -16.31 -0.83
C ALA A 88 9.65 -16.16 0.52
N GLY A 89 9.89 -17.25 1.23
CA GLY A 89 10.64 -17.25 2.48
C GLY A 89 12.14 -16.96 2.32
N ASP A 90 12.70 -17.16 1.11
CA ASP A 90 14.12 -16.90 0.81
C ASP A 90 14.37 -15.48 0.30
N LEU A 91 13.32 -14.69 0.15
CA LEU A 91 13.42 -13.27 -0.21
C LEU A 91 13.94 -12.44 0.98
N SER A 92 14.67 -11.36 0.68
CA SER A 92 14.95 -10.31 1.67
C SER A 92 13.63 -9.70 2.17
N TYR A 93 13.65 -9.08 3.34
CA TYR A 93 12.46 -8.43 3.91
C TYR A 93 11.85 -7.40 2.94
N GLY A 94 12.68 -6.57 2.30
CA GLY A 94 12.21 -5.61 1.30
C GLY A 94 11.53 -6.27 0.10
N HIS A 95 12.08 -7.38 -0.42
CA HIS A 95 11.44 -8.12 -1.50
C HIS A 95 10.14 -8.82 -1.07
N GLN A 96 10.05 -9.30 0.17
CA GLN A 96 8.78 -9.83 0.70
C GLN A 96 7.73 -8.73 0.76
N ARG A 97 8.12 -7.49 1.11
CA ARG A 97 7.22 -6.33 1.12
C ARG A 97 6.72 -5.98 -0.30
N LEU A 98 7.62 -6.01 -1.29
CA LEU A 98 7.23 -5.84 -2.69
C LEU A 98 6.29 -6.96 -3.17
N LEU A 99 6.51 -8.20 -2.72
CA LEU A 99 5.61 -9.32 -3.01
C LEU A 99 4.20 -9.08 -2.46
N GLU A 100 4.06 -8.58 -1.23
CA GLU A 100 2.74 -8.23 -0.67
C GLU A 100 2.03 -7.16 -1.50
N ILE A 101 2.77 -6.14 -1.95
CA ILE A 101 2.22 -5.12 -2.84
C ILE A 101 1.78 -5.75 -4.16
N ALA A 102 2.58 -6.65 -4.75
CA ALA A 102 2.21 -7.38 -5.97
C ALA A 102 0.93 -8.20 -5.78
N MET A 103 0.78 -8.89 -4.64
CA MET A 103 -0.45 -9.62 -4.28
C MET A 103 -1.66 -8.67 -4.22
N GLY A 104 -1.50 -7.48 -3.66
CA GLY A 104 -2.53 -6.45 -3.65
C GLY A 104 -2.88 -5.94 -5.05
N LEU A 105 -1.86 -5.61 -5.85
CA LEU A 105 -2.01 -5.08 -7.22
C LEU A 105 -2.65 -6.08 -8.17
N SER A 106 -2.37 -7.38 -8.02
CA SER A 106 -2.95 -8.44 -8.85
C SER A 106 -4.48 -8.46 -8.81
N GLN A 107 -5.06 -7.95 -7.74
CA GLN A 107 -6.50 -7.83 -7.54
C GLN A 107 -7.10 -6.60 -8.26
N SER A 108 -6.29 -5.78 -8.94
CA SER A 108 -6.69 -4.53 -9.61
C SER A 108 -7.51 -3.63 -8.67
N PRO A 109 -6.96 -3.21 -7.53
CA PRO A 109 -7.70 -2.46 -6.54
C PRO A 109 -7.99 -1.03 -7.01
N ARG A 110 -9.09 -0.46 -6.51
CA ARG A 110 -9.40 0.97 -6.61
C ARG A 110 -8.76 1.75 -5.45
N LEU A 111 -8.59 1.07 -4.31
CA LEU A 111 -7.97 1.59 -3.10
C LEU A 111 -6.95 0.56 -2.60
N LEU A 112 -5.69 0.97 -2.50
CA LEU A 112 -4.62 0.22 -1.89
C LEU A 112 -4.27 0.86 -0.55
N ILE A 113 -4.34 0.08 0.54
CA ILE A 113 -4.00 0.52 1.89
C ILE A 113 -2.68 -0.13 2.27
N LEU A 114 -1.70 0.70 2.64
CA LEU A 114 -0.36 0.29 3.02
C LEU A 114 -0.10 0.74 4.46
N ASP A 115 0.16 -0.22 5.33
CA ASP A 115 0.37 0.00 6.77
C ASP A 115 1.84 -0.19 7.11
N GLU A 116 2.54 0.90 7.45
CA GLU A 116 3.99 0.99 7.72
C GLU A 116 4.88 0.23 6.71
N PRO A 117 4.69 0.43 5.40
CA PRO A 117 5.36 -0.37 4.39
C PRO A 117 6.86 -0.17 4.33
N THR A 118 7.40 0.93 4.88
CA THR A 118 8.85 1.21 4.87
C THR A 118 9.56 0.75 6.14
N GLN A 119 8.84 0.19 7.11
CA GLN A 119 9.46 -0.31 8.32
C GLN A 119 10.47 -1.42 8.01
N GLY A 120 11.72 -1.25 8.48
CA GLY A 120 12.80 -2.23 8.31
C GLY A 120 13.48 -2.24 6.93
N LEU A 121 13.11 -1.32 6.03
CA LEU A 121 13.78 -1.15 4.76
C LEU A 121 15.07 -0.32 4.90
N ALA A 122 16.07 -0.60 4.07
CA ALA A 122 17.25 0.24 3.91
C ALA A 122 16.90 1.51 3.11
N ASP A 123 17.73 2.56 3.23
CA ASP A 123 17.47 3.85 2.57
C ASP A 123 17.32 3.72 1.04
N SER A 124 18.08 2.84 0.40
CA SER A 124 17.95 2.57 -1.04
C SER A 124 16.60 1.91 -1.38
N GLU A 125 16.14 0.97 -0.55
CA GLU A 125 14.85 0.30 -0.72
C GLU A 125 13.68 1.28 -0.49
N ILE A 126 13.84 2.25 0.43
CA ILE A 126 12.87 3.33 0.65
C ILE A 126 12.76 4.22 -0.59
N ALA A 127 13.87 4.55 -1.25
CA ALA A 127 13.86 5.36 -2.47
C ALA A 127 13.10 4.63 -3.60
N ASP A 128 13.36 3.34 -3.78
CA ASP A 128 12.65 2.50 -4.76
C ASP A 128 11.16 2.38 -4.44
N PHE A 129 10.82 2.22 -3.16
CA PHE A 129 9.42 2.22 -2.69
C PHE A 129 8.71 3.55 -3.01
N ILE A 130 9.34 4.69 -2.76
CA ILE A 130 8.77 6.01 -3.09
C ILE A 130 8.50 6.12 -4.60
N ALA A 131 9.45 5.68 -5.44
CA ALA A 131 9.28 5.67 -6.88
C ALA A 131 8.10 4.77 -7.31
N LEU A 132 7.98 3.58 -6.71
CA LEU A 132 6.86 2.67 -6.94
C LEU A 132 5.53 3.33 -6.57
N ILE A 133 5.39 3.89 -5.36
CA ILE A 133 4.14 4.52 -4.92
C ILE A 133 3.73 5.68 -5.84
N ARG A 134 4.69 6.49 -6.27
CA ARG A 134 4.42 7.58 -7.23
C ARG A 134 3.92 7.06 -8.57
N SER A 135 4.46 5.95 -9.07
CA SER A 135 4.01 5.33 -10.32
C SER A 135 2.57 4.79 -10.21
N LEU A 136 2.25 4.14 -9.08
CA LEU A 136 0.93 3.57 -8.83
C LEU A 136 -0.17 4.62 -8.59
N ALA A 137 0.19 5.74 -7.97
CA ALA A 137 -0.76 6.79 -7.61
C ALA A 137 -1.46 7.45 -8.81
N GLY A 138 -0.91 7.30 -10.03
CA GLY A 138 -1.57 7.70 -11.27
C GLY A 138 -2.77 6.84 -11.65
N GLU A 139 -2.88 5.62 -11.12
CA GLU A 139 -3.86 4.62 -11.54
C GLU A 139 -4.92 4.32 -10.47
N MET A 140 -4.57 4.45 -9.19
CA MET A 140 -5.46 4.11 -8.08
C MET A 140 -5.31 5.07 -6.91
N THR A 141 -6.24 5.00 -5.96
CA THR A 141 -6.10 5.70 -4.68
C THR A 141 -5.20 4.88 -3.75
N ILE A 142 -4.23 5.53 -3.12
CA ILE A 142 -3.37 4.90 -2.12
C ILE A 142 -3.61 5.59 -0.78
N LEU A 143 -3.91 4.81 0.25
CA LEU A 143 -3.91 5.24 1.64
C LEU A 143 -2.64 4.69 2.29
N LEU A 144 -1.72 5.59 2.61
CA LEU A 144 -0.45 5.25 3.25
C LEU A 144 -0.51 5.63 4.73
N ILE A 145 -0.30 4.65 5.61
CA ILE A 145 -0.13 4.84 7.04
C ILE A 145 1.36 4.71 7.33
N GLU A 146 2.00 5.78 7.76
CA GLU A 146 3.46 5.83 7.93
C GLU A 146 3.87 6.76 9.06
N HIS A 147 4.96 6.43 9.71
CA HIS A 147 5.61 7.29 10.69
C HIS A 147 6.89 7.94 10.17
N ASN A 148 7.40 7.49 9.00
CA ASN A 148 8.52 8.11 8.31
C ASN A 148 8.05 9.35 7.55
N ILE A 149 8.25 10.52 8.15
CA ILE A 149 7.79 11.79 7.59
C ILE A 149 8.36 12.08 6.19
N ASN A 150 9.61 11.66 5.92
CA ASN A 150 10.24 11.88 4.62
C ASN A 150 9.53 11.10 3.51
N VAL A 151 9.08 9.88 3.79
CA VAL A 151 8.28 9.08 2.86
C VAL A 151 6.95 9.76 2.60
N VAL A 152 6.24 10.15 3.67
CA VAL A 152 4.93 10.81 3.57
C VAL A 152 5.03 12.10 2.74
N MET A 153 5.98 12.96 3.07
CA MET A 153 6.19 14.26 2.38
C MET A 153 6.52 14.09 0.89
N GLN A 154 7.14 12.97 0.51
CA GLN A 154 7.50 12.71 -0.87
C GLN A 154 6.42 12.00 -1.68
N THR A 155 5.49 11.31 -1.03
CA THR A 155 4.50 10.47 -1.72
C THR A 155 3.07 11.00 -1.66
N ALA A 156 2.74 11.82 -0.65
CA ALA A 156 1.37 12.24 -0.39
C ALA A 156 0.94 13.46 -1.21
N ASP A 157 -0.33 13.51 -1.60
CA ASP A 157 -1.00 14.72 -2.08
C ASP A 157 -1.73 15.44 -0.94
N ALA A 158 -2.20 14.68 0.06
CA ALA A 158 -2.86 15.18 1.26
C ALA A 158 -2.43 14.34 2.47
N ILE A 159 -2.25 14.98 3.61
CA ILE A 159 -1.77 14.37 4.85
C ILE A 159 -2.72 14.70 5.97
N THR A 160 -3.13 13.67 6.73
CA THR A 160 -3.78 13.82 8.04
C THR A 160 -2.78 13.38 9.11
N VAL A 161 -2.45 14.28 10.03
CA VAL A 161 -1.54 14.01 11.15
C VAL A 161 -2.37 13.65 12.36
N LEU A 162 -2.10 12.49 12.96
CA LEU A 162 -2.73 12.05 14.20
C LEU A 162 -1.74 12.15 15.36
N ASN A 163 -2.21 12.64 16.50
CA ASN A 163 -1.50 12.59 17.76
C ASN A 163 -2.44 12.09 18.85
N SER A 164 -2.06 11.01 19.54
CA SER A 164 -2.86 10.40 20.62
C SER A 164 -4.32 10.11 20.21
N GLY A 165 -4.53 9.66 18.96
CA GLY A 165 -5.87 9.34 18.43
C GLY A 165 -6.71 10.54 18.00
N GLN A 166 -6.19 11.76 18.07
CA GLN A 166 -6.86 12.97 17.61
C GLN A 166 -6.18 13.55 16.37
N VAL A 167 -6.96 14.16 15.49
CA VAL A 167 -6.45 14.86 14.33
C VAL A 167 -5.75 16.13 14.81
N LEU A 168 -4.42 16.20 14.59
CA LEU A 168 -3.60 17.36 14.92
C LEU A 168 -3.60 18.39 13.79
N ALA A 169 -3.50 17.93 12.53
CA ALA A 169 -3.47 18.76 11.34
C ALA A 169 -3.90 17.98 10.11
N GLU A 170 -4.44 18.68 9.13
CA GLU A 170 -4.74 18.17 7.78
C GLU A 170 -4.31 19.20 6.75
N GLY A 171 -3.76 18.74 5.62
CA GLY A 171 -3.34 19.63 4.54
C GLY A 171 -2.40 18.97 3.53
N THR A 172 -1.87 19.78 2.64
CA THR A 172 -0.82 19.41 1.70
C THR A 172 0.52 19.21 2.43
N PRO A 173 1.50 18.54 1.82
CA PRO A 173 2.84 18.40 2.41
C PRO A 173 3.46 19.72 2.86
N ASP A 174 3.29 20.78 2.07
CA ASP A 174 3.86 22.10 2.40
C ASP A 174 3.15 22.76 3.60
N GLU A 175 1.82 22.65 3.69
CA GLU A 175 1.03 23.13 4.83
C GLU A 175 1.41 22.37 6.12
N ILE A 176 1.55 21.04 6.03
CA ILE A 176 1.94 20.20 7.17
C ILE A 176 3.37 20.52 7.62
N ARG A 177 4.29 20.74 6.69
CA ARG A 177 5.68 21.16 7.02
C ARG A 177 5.74 22.50 7.73
N ALA A 178 4.88 23.44 7.35
CA ALA A 178 4.80 24.77 7.97
C ALA A 178 4.01 24.80 9.29
N ASN A 179 3.32 23.73 9.65
CA ASN A 179 2.45 23.69 10.82
C ASN A 179 3.26 23.59 12.11
N ALA A 180 3.20 24.62 12.97
CA ALA A 180 3.95 24.68 14.22
C ALA A 180 3.63 23.56 15.21
N ALA A 181 2.37 23.09 15.27
CA ALA A 181 1.98 22.00 16.15
C ALA A 181 2.58 20.66 15.68
N VAL A 182 2.65 20.44 14.38
CA VAL A 182 3.30 19.25 13.78
C VAL A 182 4.82 19.31 13.99
N GLN A 183 5.43 20.48 13.80
CA GLN A 183 6.86 20.69 14.06
C GLN A 183 7.21 20.37 15.53
N ALA A 184 6.44 20.88 16.48
CA ALA A 184 6.65 20.60 17.89
C ALA A 184 6.47 19.13 18.26
N ALA A 185 5.51 18.43 17.64
CA ALA A 185 5.19 17.05 17.99
C ALA A 185 6.12 16.01 17.32
N TYR A 186 6.61 16.28 16.10
CA TYR A 186 7.26 15.26 15.26
C TYR A 186 8.61 15.67 14.66
N LEU A 187 8.87 16.96 14.44
CA LEU A 187 10.10 17.41 13.76
C LEU A 187 11.17 17.90 14.74
N GLY A 188 10.85 18.00 16.01
CA GLY A 188 11.72 18.60 17.03
C GLY A 188 11.87 20.11 16.82
N THR A 189 11.99 20.84 17.90
CA THR A 189 12.47 22.23 17.82
C THR A 189 13.97 22.17 17.56
N GLY A 190 14.40 22.43 16.31
CA GLY A 190 15.80 22.68 15.99
C GLY A 190 16.34 23.88 16.72
#